data_142ed7bd64b2d9d0e5033a5fb2b6227e
#
_entry.id   142ed7bd64b2d9d0e5033a5fb2b6227e
#
_cell.length_a   1.000
_cell.length_b   1.000
_cell.length_c   1.000
_cell.angle_alpha   90.00
_cell.angle_beta   90.00
_cell.angle_gamma   90.00
#
_symmetry.space_group_name_H-M   'P 1'
#
loop_
_entity.id
_entity.type
_entity.pdbx_description
1 polymer ?
#
loop_
_entity_poly.entity_id
_entity_poly.type
_entity_poly.pdbx_seq_one_letter_code
_entity_poly.pdbx_strand_id
1 'polypeptide(L)'
;GHEFAGNITAVGKNVLSWREGDRVVSETAAVIDPDNPMTRRGLYNLDTSRKGFGYGVNGAMTRYVRVPARCLHAVPEGLAFEKAALTEPCCVAYNATIKNSRIDPGDRVLVLGPGTIGILCAALARQAGAEVAIAGLPQDEGRLKIAEQYGCHGIVGDALPWARDRDGLGADVVIDAAGVSATLKLAIEAVRPAGWITKVGWGPKPLDFNIDPIVQKNVTLQGSFSHHWSIWERVLAMLASNQLDVTPIIGGQWSLEDWETAFTKMHHGDVVKSVLTP
;
A
#
# COMPACT_ATOMS: atom_id res chain seq x y z
N GLY A 1 -8.23 2.33 13.50
CA GLY A 1 -7.12 2.80 12.65
C GLY A 1 -5.82 2.10 13.01
N HIS A 2 -5.00 1.85 12.00
CA HIS A 2 -3.70 1.16 12.16
C HIS A 2 -2.55 1.86 11.41
N GLU A 3 -2.80 3.02 10.88
CA GLU A 3 -1.84 3.90 10.22
C GLU A 3 -1.67 5.13 11.09
N PHE A 4 -0.58 5.26 11.83
CA PHE A 4 -0.41 6.35 12.79
C PHE A 4 1.04 6.65 13.13
N ALA A 5 1.28 7.89 13.56
CA ALA A 5 2.53 8.40 14.09
C ALA A 5 2.25 9.24 15.35
N GLY A 6 3.24 9.40 16.21
CA GLY A 6 3.10 10.25 17.39
C GLY A 6 4.32 10.22 18.30
N ASN A 7 4.17 10.86 19.45
CA ASN A 7 5.20 10.86 20.49
C ASN A 7 4.87 9.84 21.58
N ILE A 8 5.89 9.19 22.11
CA ILE A 8 5.75 8.36 23.31
C ILE A 8 5.49 9.25 24.52
N THR A 9 4.39 9.03 25.22
CA THR A 9 3.99 9.79 26.42
C THR A 9 4.23 9.02 27.71
N ALA A 10 4.38 7.69 27.63
CA ALA A 10 4.74 6.85 28.76
C ALA A 10 5.34 5.53 28.27
N VAL A 11 6.26 4.96 29.04
CA VAL A 11 6.87 3.65 28.74
C VAL A 11 6.60 2.66 29.87
N GLY A 12 6.42 1.39 29.51
CA GLY A 12 6.32 0.30 30.47
C GLY A 12 7.66 0.06 31.20
N LYS A 13 7.62 -0.34 32.46
CA LYS A 13 8.82 -0.53 33.33
C LYS A 13 9.90 -1.43 32.76
N ASN A 14 9.55 -2.32 31.83
CA ASN A 14 10.49 -3.28 31.23
C ASN A 14 10.92 -2.85 29.80
N VAL A 15 10.51 -1.68 29.33
CA VAL A 15 10.90 -1.16 28.01
C VAL A 15 12.18 -0.36 28.17
N LEU A 16 13.27 -0.82 27.55
CA LEU A 16 14.60 -0.19 27.65
C LEU A 16 15.02 0.53 26.37
N SER A 17 14.36 0.22 25.25
CA SER A 17 14.72 0.74 23.92
C SER A 17 14.02 2.06 23.55
N TRP A 18 13.07 2.49 24.35
CA TRP A 18 12.26 3.68 24.08
C TRP A 18 12.13 4.56 25.33
N ARG A 19 11.92 5.86 25.13
CA ARG A 19 11.72 6.85 26.19
C ARG A 19 10.59 7.82 25.83
N GLU A 20 10.07 8.51 26.82
CA GLU A 20 9.11 9.59 26.62
C GLU A 20 9.70 10.68 25.71
N GLY A 21 8.87 11.20 24.81
CA GLY A 21 9.26 12.18 23.79
C GLY A 21 9.76 11.59 22.48
N ASP A 22 10.13 10.29 22.43
CA ASP A 22 10.54 9.67 21.16
C ASP A 22 9.42 9.73 20.14
N ARG A 23 9.77 10.10 18.90
CA ARG A 23 8.86 10.18 17.76
C ARG A 23 8.81 8.82 17.07
N VAL A 24 7.61 8.27 16.94
CA VAL A 24 7.45 6.88 16.47
C VAL A 24 6.29 6.71 15.48
N VAL A 25 6.41 5.69 14.65
CA VAL A 25 5.33 5.02 13.92
C VAL A 25 5.21 3.58 14.41
N SER A 26 4.12 2.92 14.09
CA SER A 26 3.87 1.55 14.56
C SER A 26 3.45 0.63 13.44
N GLU A 27 4.00 -0.58 13.46
CA GLU A 27 3.47 -1.71 12.68
C GLU A 27 2.05 -2.07 13.13
N THR A 28 1.32 -2.73 12.23
CA THR A 28 -0.08 -3.09 12.47
C THR A 28 -0.26 -4.33 13.35
N ALA A 29 0.72 -5.24 13.40
CA ALA A 29 0.61 -6.54 14.06
C ALA A 29 0.78 -6.44 15.58
N ALA A 30 -0.24 -5.89 16.27
CA ALA A 30 -0.25 -5.67 17.72
C ALA A 30 -0.04 -6.97 18.52
N VAL A 31 -0.62 -8.07 18.08
CA VAL A 31 -0.46 -9.42 18.68
C VAL A 31 0.04 -10.37 17.60
N ILE A 32 1.05 -11.12 17.93
CA ILE A 32 1.60 -12.23 17.14
C ILE A 32 1.85 -13.42 18.05
N ASP A 33 1.81 -14.63 17.50
CA ASP A 33 2.26 -15.82 18.19
C ASP A 33 3.76 -16.04 17.92
N PRO A 34 4.66 -15.92 18.92
CA PRO A 34 6.09 -16.09 18.74
C PRO A 34 6.46 -17.53 18.33
N ASP A 35 5.59 -18.50 18.59
CA ASP A 35 5.82 -19.91 18.27
C ASP A 35 5.26 -20.30 16.90
N ASN A 36 4.48 -19.43 16.25
CA ASN A 36 4.02 -19.65 14.89
C ASN A 36 5.20 -19.79 13.91
N PRO A 37 5.21 -20.83 13.05
CA PRO A 37 6.31 -21.04 12.10
C PRO A 37 6.59 -19.86 11.18
N MET A 38 5.58 -19.09 10.79
CA MET A 38 5.76 -17.91 9.94
C MET A 38 6.38 -16.76 10.74
N THR A 39 5.95 -16.56 12.00
CA THR A 39 6.55 -15.57 12.91
C THR A 39 8.03 -15.85 13.15
N ARG A 40 8.41 -17.12 13.40
CA ARG A 40 9.82 -17.54 13.56
C ARG A 40 10.68 -17.29 12.32
N ARG A 41 10.07 -17.22 11.14
CA ARG A 41 10.74 -16.87 9.87
C ARG A 41 10.78 -15.36 9.58
N GLY A 42 10.27 -14.53 10.50
CA GLY A 42 10.13 -13.08 10.31
C GLY A 42 8.95 -12.67 9.42
N LEU A 43 8.09 -13.61 9.05
CA LEU A 43 6.93 -13.40 8.18
C LEU A 43 5.63 -13.36 9.00
N TYR A 44 5.65 -12.68 10.15
CA TYR A 44 4.50 -12.61 11.06
C TYR A 44 3.27 -11.89 10.45
N ASN A 45 3.44 -11.15 9.36
CA ASN A 45 2.31 -10.67 8.57
C ASN A 45 1.44 -11.83 8.03
N LEU A 46 2.00 -13.03 7.85
CA LEU A 46 1.33 -14.25 7.41
C LEU A 46 0.89 -15.16 8.56
N ASP A 47 1.11 -14.77 9.81
CA ASP A 47 0.55 -15.46 10.98
C ASP A 47 -0.98 -15.26 11.01
N THR A 48 -1.73 -16.34 10.85
CA THR A 48 -3.21 -16.31 10.81
C THR A 48 -3.83 -16.00 12.18
N SER A 49 -3.08 -16.14 13.27
CA SER A 49 -3.52 -15.82 14.63
C SER A 49 -3.25 -14.36 15.03
N ARG A 50 -2.51 -13.60 14.21
CA ARG A 50 -2.17 -12.23 14.49
C ARG A 50 -3.42 -11.35 14.67
N LYS A 51 -3.32 -10.35 15.56
CA LYS A 51 -4.35 -9.32 15.71
C LYS A 51 -3.75 -7.94 15.44
N GLY A 52 -4.43 -7.20 14.59
CA GLY A 52 -4.00 -5.86 14.21
C GLY A 52 -4.76 -4.76 14.94
N PHE A 53 -4.15 -3.59 15.02
CA PHE A 53 -4.80 -2.39 15.52
C PHE A 53 -6.03 -2.06 14.67
N GLY A 54 -7.17 -1.79 15.34
CA GLY A 54 -8.42 -1.38 14.69
C GLY A 54 -9.27 -2.51 14.13
N TYR A 55 -8.78 -3.77 14.10
CA TYR A 55 -9.57 -4.93 13.63
C TYR A 55 -9.39 -6.23 14.44
N GLY A 56 -8.50 -6.25 15.41
CA GLY A 56 -8.31 -7.39 16.33
C GLY A 56 -8.06 -6.94 17.75
N VAL A 57 -7.55 -5.72 17.88
CA VAL A 57 -7.42 -4.97 19.13
C VAL A 57 -7.81 -3.51 18.87
N ASN A 58 -7.93 -2.70 19.93
CA ASN A 58 -8.23 -1.26 19.79
C ASN A 58 -7.21 -0.56 18.89
N GLY A 59 -7.69 0.30 17.99
CA GLY A 59 -6.88 1.05 17.06
C GLY A 59 -6.46 2.43 17.58
N ALA A 60 -5.83 3.19 16.68
CA ALA A 60 -5.23 4.50 16.99
C ALA A 60 -6.09 5.71 16.59
N MET A 61 -7.40 5.55 16.30
CA MET A 61 -8.30 6.68 16.13
C MET A 61 -8.71 7.22 17.51
N THR A 62 -7.72 7.73 18.25
CA THR A 62 -7.84 8.18 19.63
C THR A 62 -6.61 9.03 19.97
N ARG A 63 -6.71 9.84 21.03
CA ARG A 63 -5.59 10.65 21.50
C ARG A 63 -4.39 9.82 21.98
N TYR A 64 -4.63 8.67 22.59
CA TYR A 64 -3.59 7.79 23.13
C TYR A 64 -3.85 6.33 22.74
N VAL A 65 -2.81 5.63 22.33
CA VAL A 65 -2.85 4.22 22.00
C VAL A 65 -1.71 3.48 22.70
N ARG A 66 -2.00 2.30 23.25
CA ARG A 66 -0.98 1.43 23.83
C ARG A 66 -0.41 0.50 22.75
N VAL A 67 0.90 0.56 22.55
CA VAL A 67 1.61 -0.16 21.50
C VAL A 67 2.68 -1.07 22.10
N PRO A 68 2.80 -2.33 21.68
CA PRO A 68 3.97 -3.16 22.02
C PRO A 68 5.26 -2.54 21.49
N ALA A 69 6.30 -2.45 22.33
CA ALA A 69 7.57 -1.81 21.97
C ALA A 69 8.19 -2.38 20.68
N ARG A 70 7.99 -3.67 20.40
CA ARG A 70 8.47 -4.34 19.17
C ARG A 70 7.84 -3.82 17.87
N CYS A 71 6.67 -3.16 17.95
CA CYS A 71 5.99 -2.62 16.77
C CYS A 71 6.46 -1.21 16.39
N LEU A 72 7.30 -0.59 17.22
CA LEU A 72 7.68 0.80 17.04
C LEU A 72 8.93 0.94 16.17
N HIS A 73 8.90 1.96 15.30
CA HIS A 73 10.03 2.45 14.53
C HIS A 73 10.20 3.94 14.78
N ALA A 74 11.47 4.38 14.89
CA ALA A 74 11.76 5.80 15.08
C ALA A 74 11.40 6.59 13.81
N VAL A 75 10.70 7.71 14.00
CA VAL A 75 10.48 8.68 12.91
C VAL A 75 11.75 9.47 12.72
N PRO A 76 12.37 9.46 11.52
CA PRO A 76 13.55 10.24 11.22
C PRO A 76 13.36 11.74 11.54
N GLU A 77 14.46 12.40 11.93
CA GLU A 77 14.46 13.84 12.16
C GLU A 77 14.01 14.60 10.89
N GLY A 78 13.19 15.62 11.05
CA GLY A 78 12.66 16.42 9.95
C GLY A 78 11.44 15.81 9.22
N LEU A 79 11.14 14.52 9.38
CA LEU A 79 9.95 13.93 8.77
C LEU A 79 8.70 14.33 9.60
N ALA A 80 7.76 15.05 8.97
CA ALA A 80 6.52 15.48 9.60
C ALA A 80 5.58 14.30 9.91
N PHE A 81 4.77 14.39 10.96
CA PHE A 81 3.91 13.28 11.41
C PHE A 81 2.84 12.91 10.40
N GLU A 82 2.28 13.86 9.68
CA GLU A 82 1.29 13.60 8.62
C GLU A 82 1.86 12.74 7.49
N LYS A 83 3.16 12.90 7.15
CA LYS A 83 3.84 12.02 6.20
C LYS A 83 4.24 10.69 6.86
N ALA A 84 4.74 10.73 8.09
CA ALA A 84 5.13 9.54 8.83
C ALA A 84 3.96 8.58 9.07
N ALA A 85 2.75 9.10 9.29
CA ALA A 85 1.55 8.29 9.46
C ALA A 85 1.21 7.44 8.22
N LEU A 86 1.69 7.84 7.02
CA LEU A 86 1.52 7.06 5.79
C LEU A 86 2.60 5.97 5.61
N THR A 87 3.48 5.76 6.58
CA THR A 87 4.49 4.68 6.48
C THR A 87 3.84 3.32 6.27
N GLU A 88 2.73 3.04 6.94
CA GLU A 88 2.02 1.75 6.82
C GLU A 88 1.56 1.48 5.38
N PRO A 89 0.72 2.32 4.73
CA PRO A 89 0.30 2.06 3.36
C PRO A 89 1.47 2.08 2.36
N CYS A 90 2.53 2.86 2.62
CA CYS A 90 3.76 2.80 1.83
C CYS A 90 4.46 1.44 1.98
N CYS A 91 4.45 0.83 3.17
CA CYS A 91 5.01 -0.52 3.40
C CYS A 91 4.19 -1.58 2.66
N VAL A 92 2.86 -1.47 2.64
CA VAL A 92 1.99 -2.38 1.86
C VAL A 92 2.33 -2.27 0.37
N ALA A 93 2.41 -1.05 -0.16
CA ALA A 93 2.74 -0.83 -1.57
C ALA A 93 4.17 -1.29 -1.90
N TYR A 94 5.14 -1.03 -1.02
CA TYR A 94 6.52 -1.50 -1.18
C TYR A 94 6.60 -3.02 -1.21
N ASN A 95 5.88 -3.69 -0.30
CA ASN A 95 5.83 -5.15 -0.28
C ASN A 95 5.23 -5.69 -1.60
N ALA A 96 4.15 -5.10 -2.08
CA ALA A 96 3.52 -5.50 -3.34
C ALA A 96 4.43 -5.29 -4.55
N THR A 97 5.01 -4.08 -4.68
CA THR A 97 5.71 -3.65 -5.88
C THR A 97 7.16 -4.16 -5.94
N ILE A 98 7.89 -4.09 -4.81
CA ILE A 98 9.33 -4.35 -4.79
C ILE A 98 9.66 -5.77 -4.30
N LYS A 99 8.82 -6.36 -3.44
CA LYS A 99 9.08 -7.69 -2.87
C LYS A 99 8.31 -8.80 -3.59
N ASN A 100 7.08 -8.53 -3.98
CA ASN A 100 6.16 -9.51 -4.54
C ASN A 100 5.84 -9.29 -6.04
N SER A 101 6.45 -8.29 -6.68
CA SER A 101 6.47 -8.15 -8.15
C SER A 101 7.87 -8.43 -8.69
N ARG A 102 7.92 -8.73 -9.98
CA ARG A 102 9.16 -8.82 -10.73
C ARG A 102 9.17 -7.69 -11.75
N ILE A 103 9.81 -6.59 -11.41
CA ILE A 103 9.88 -5.37 -12.24
C ILE A 103 11.35 -5.11 -12.55
N ASP A 104 11.70 -5.10 -13.82
CA ASP A 104 13.00 -4.69 -14.31
C ASP A 104 12.93 -3.27 -14.91
N PRO A 105 14.03 -2.49 -14.94
CA PRO A 105 14.05 -1.19 -15.60
C PRO A 105 13.68 -1.33 -17.09
N GLY A 106 12.74 -0.50 -17.53
CA GLY A 106 12.21 -0.53 -18.91
C GLY A 106 10.96 -1.40 -19.09
N ASP A 107 10.55 -2.16 -18.08
CA ASP A 107 9.28 -2.89 -18.12
C ASP A 107 8.07 -1.95 -18.23
N ARG A 108 7.00 -2.43 -18.82
CA ARG A 108 5.68 -1.80 -18.79
C ARG A 108 4.87 -2.34 -17.63
N VAL A 109 4.49 -1.47 -16.73
CA VAL A 109 3.70 -1.83 -15.55
C VAL A 109 2.34 -1.15 -15.62
N LEU A 110 1.28 -1.95 -15.61
CA LEU A 110 -0.09 -1.47 -15.49
C LEU A 110 -0.60 -1.65 -14.06
N VAL A 111 -1.03 -0.56 -13.44
CA VAL A 111 -1.67 -0.60 -12.11
C VAL A 111 -3.19 -0.42 -12.28
N LEU A 112 -3.98 -1.28 -11.64
CA LEU A 112 -5.44 -1.24 -11.68
C LEU A 112 -5.98 -0.75 -10.33
N GLY A 113 -6.66 0.41 -10.35
CA GLY A 113 -7.27 1.05 -9.19
C GLY A 113 -6.41 2.17 -8.58
N PRO A 114 -6.78 3.46 -8.79
CA PRO A 114 -6.04 4.62 -8.31
C PRO A 114 -6.39 5.03 -6.87
N GLY A 115 -6.55 4.06 -5.98
CA GLY A 115 -6.61 4.31 -4.54
C GLY A 115 -5.21 4.57 -3.96
N THR A 116 -5.13 4.80 -2.64
CA THR A 116 -3.85 5.04 -1.94
C THR A 116 -2.78 3.99 -2.29
N ILE A 117 -3.14 2.71 -2.21
CA ILE A 117 -2.19 1.61 -2.49
C ILE A 117 -1.79 1.59 -3.97
N GLY A 118 -2.75 1.76 -4.90
CA GLY A 118 -2.44 1.75 -6.33
C GLY A 118 -1.52 2.90 -6.74
N ILE A 119 -1.77 4.12 -6.27
CA ILE A 119 -0.92 5.28 -6.55
C ILE A 119 0.50 5.07 -5.99
N LEU A 120 0.61 4.56 -4.76
CA LEU A 120 1.91 4.25 -4.15
C LEU A 120 2.64 3.12 -4.90
N CYS A 121 1.93 2.08 -5.35
CA CYS A 121 2.51 1.04 -6.19
C CYS A 121 3.02 1.61 -7.53
N ALA A 122 2.25 2.49 -8.17
CA ALA A 122 2.63 3.14 -9.41
C ALA A 122 3.88 4.02 -9.22
N ALA A 123 3.93 4.82 -8.16
CA ALA A 123 5.09 5.64 -7.81
C ALA A 123 6.35 4.79 -7.60
N LEU A 124 6.23 3.67 -6.86
CA LEU A 124 7.36 2.77 -6.61
C LEU A 124 7.81 2.02 -7.87
N ALA A 125 6.89 1.62 -8.75
CA ALA A 125 7.23 1.02 -10.04
C ALA A 125 7.97 2.01 -10.96
N ARG A 126 7.56 3.29 -10.96
CA ARG A 126 8.31 4.37 -11.65
C ARG A 126 9.73 4.51 -11.12
N GLN A 127 9.91 4.49 -9.79
CA GLN A 127 11.24 4.54 -9.17
C GLN A 127 12.09 3.32 -9.48
N ALA A 128 11.47 2.15 -9.71
CA ALA A 128 12.16 0.95 -10.17
C ALA A 128 12.59 1.02 -11.64
N GLY A 129 12.25 2.10 -12.37
CA GLY A 129 12.65 2.32 -13.75
C GLY A 129 11.65 1.84 -14.80
N ALA A 130 10.44 1.48 -14.40
CA ALA A 130 9.40 1.03 -15.32
C ALA A 130 8.70 2.19 -16.04
N GLU A 131 8.12 1.92 -17.20
CA GLU A 131 7.08 2.73 -17.82
C GLU A 131 5.74 2.34 -17.19
N VAL A 132 5.05 3.29 -16.52
CA VAL A 132 3.89 2.97 -15.70
C VAL A 132 2.64 3.67 -16.17
N ALA A 133 1.56 2.90 -16.36
CA ALA A 133 0.21 3.43 -16.42
C ALA A 133 -0.61 2.98 -15.20
N ILE A 134 -1.57 3.80 -14.83
CA ILE A 134 -2.56 3.50 -13.79
C ILE A 134 -3.96 3.74 -14.32
N ALA A 135 -4.82 2.74 -14.20
CA ALA A 135 -6.17 2.78 -14.73
C ALA A 135 -7.21 2.90 -13.62
N GLY A 136 -8.21 3.72 -13.88
CA GLY A 136 -9.36 3.95 -13.00
C GLY A 136 -10.66 4.17 -13.80
N LEU A 137 -11.74 4.35 -13.07
CA LEU A 137 -13.06 4.66 -13.59
C LEU A 137 -13.21 6.19 -13.81
N PRO A 138 -14.23 6.66 -14.53
CA PRO A 138 -14.44 8.10 -14.74
C PRO A 138 -14.45 8.94 -13.44
N GLN A 139 -15.00 8.40 -12.36
CA GLN A 139 -15.04 9.09 -11.06
C GLN A 139 -13.64 9.20 -10.40
N ASP A 140 -12.66 8.47 -10.89
CA ASP A 140 -11.28 8.47 -10.34
C ASP A 140 -10.37 9.49 -11.05
N GLU A 141 -10.86 10.32 -11.97
CA GLU A 141 -10.04 11.25 -12.75
C GLU A 141 -9.16 12.15 -11.87
N GLY A 142 -9.70 12.65 -10.74
CA GLY A 142 -8.93 13.44 -9.78
C GLY A 142 -7.75 12.66 -9.15
N ARG A 143 -7.93 11.37 -8.88
CA ARG A 143 -6.89 10.48 -8.35
C ARG A 143 -5.84 10.12 -9.40
N LEU A 144 -6.26 9.97 -10.66
CA LEU A 144 -5.34 9.74 -11.79
C LEU A 144 -4.41 10.93 -11.98
N LYS A 145 -4.91 12.17 -11.87
CA LYS A 145 -4.07 13.40 -11.91
C LYS A 145 -3.03 13.44 -10.79
N ILE A 146 -3.31 12.84 -9.64
CA ILE A 146 -2.30 12.69 -8.57
C ILE A 146 -1.24 11.68 -8.97
N ALA A 147 -1.61 10.55 -9.58
CA ALA A 147 -0.66 9.57 -10.08
C ALA A 147 0.27 10.15 -11.19
N GLU A 148 -0.24 11.06 -12.01
CA GLU A 148 0.54 11.76 -13.05
C GLU A 148 1.67 12.61 -12.44
N GLN A 149 1.52 13.13 -11.22
CA GLN A 149 2.59 13.85 -10.52
C GLN A 149 3.80 12.96 -10.19
N TYR A 150 3.61 11.66 -10.15
CA TYR A 150 4.69 10.66 -10.01
C TYR A 150 5.27 10.21 -11.37
N GLY A 151 4.85 10.83 -12.47
CA GLY A 151 5.29 10.48 -13.83
C GLY A 151 4.61 9.21 -14.39
N CYS A 152 3.44 8.85 -13.86
CA CYS A 152 2.63 7.76 -14.38
C CYS A 152 1.66 8.26 -15.45
N HIS A 153 1.24 7.39 -16.36
CA HIS A 153 0.19 7.70 -17.34
C HIS A 153 -1.19 7.34 -16.78
N GLY A 154 -2.06 8.32 -16.55
CA GLY A 154 -3.43 8.11 -16.08
C GLY A 154 -4.34 7.62 -17.21
N ILE A 155 -5.10 6.55 -16.99
CA ILE A 155 -6.05 5.99 -17.96
C ILE A 155 -7.44 5.95 -17.33
N VAL A 156 -8.39 6.60 -17.99
CA VAL A 156 -9.82 6.49 -17.65
C VAL A 156 -10.45 5.40 -18.51
N GLY A 157 -10.93 4.33 -17.89
CA GLY A 157 -11.63 3.23 -18.57
C GLY A 157 -10.71 2.13 -19.12
N ASP A 158 -10.72 1.89 -20.43
CA ASP A 158 -10.04 0.75 -21.05
C ASP A 158 -8.53 0.93 -21.12
N ALA A 159 -7.78 0.05 -20.43
CA ALA A 159 -6.33 0.06 -20.39
C ALA A 159 -5.66 -0.91 -21.39
N LEU A 160 -6.44 -1.73 -22.10
CA LEU A 160 -5.86 -2.72 -23.05
C LEU A 160 -5.12 -2.07 -24.22
N PRO A 161 -5.60 -0.95 -24.82
CA PRO A 161 -4.83 -0.29 -25.86
C PRO A 161 -3.43 0.10 -25.41
N TRP A 162 -3.29 0.73 -24.24
CA TRP A 162 -1.99 1.09 -23.69
C TRP A 162 -1.15 -0.15 -23.38
N ALA A 163 -1.73 -1.19 -22.79
CA ALA A 163 -0.97 -2.40 -22.46
C ALA A 163 -0.34 -3.06 -23.70
N ARG A 164 -0.99 -2.94 -24.86
CA ARG A 164 -0.63 -3.64 -26.11
C ARG A 164 0.08 -2.79 -27.17
N ASP A 165 0.20 -1.48 -26.98
CA ASP A 165 0.65 -0.56 -28.03
C ASP A 165 2.13 -0.74 -28.43
N ARG A 166 2.98 -1.35 -27.57
CA ARG A 166 4.41 -1.58 -27.84
C ARG A 166 4.65 -2.70 -28.86
N ASP A 167 4.05 -3.87 -28.63
CA ASP A 167 4.32 -5.08 -29.40
C ASP A 167 3.08 -6.00 -29.60
N GLY A 168 1.92 -5.56 -29.13
CA GLY A 168 0.68 -6.32 -29.20
C GLY A 168 0.51 -7.38 -28.11
N LEU A 169 1.53 -7.66 -27.31
CA LEU A 169 1.53 -8.78 -26.35
C LEU A 169 0.88 -8.44 -25.01
N GLY A 170 1.10 -7.22 -24.50
CA GLY A 170 0.59 -6.77 -23.22
C GLY A 170 1.66 -6.19 -22.29
N ALA A 171 1.27 -5.79 -21.09
CA ALA A 171 2.16 -5.28 -20.07
C ALA A 171 3.04 -6.39 -19.47
N ASP A 172 4.29 -6.07 -19.14
CA ASP A 172 5.22 -7.00 -18.49
C ASP A 172 4.73 -7.40 -17.10
N VAL A 173 4.23 -6.41 -16.34
CA VAL A 173 3.69 -6.60 -14.99
C VAL A 173 2.34 -5.88 -14.87
N VAL A 174 1.38 -6.52 -14.21
CA VAL A 174 0.12 -5.89 -13.80
C VAL A 174 -0.03 -5.97 -12.29
N ILE A 175 -0.35 -4.84 -11.64
CA ILE A 175 -0.61 -4.78 -10.20
C ILE A 175 -2.11 -4.51 -10.00
N ASP A 176 -2.85 -5.49 -9.48
CA ASP A 176 -4.26 -5.33 -9.11
C ASP A 176 -4.38 -4.79 -7.68
N ALA A 177 -4.62 -3.48 -7.56
CA ALA A 177 -4.84 -2.78 -6.31
C ALA A 177 -6.32 -2.48 -6.01
N ALA A 178 -7.24 -2.79 -6.94
CA ALA A 178 -8.68 -2.61 -6.75
C ALA A 178 -9.33 -3.83 -6.08
N GLY A 179 -8.88 -5.05 -6.40
CA GLY A 179 -9.29 -6.27 -5.72
C GLY A 179 -10.67 -6.81 -6.08
N VAL A 180 -11.30 -6.32 -7.14
CA VAL A 180 -12.59 -6.84 -7.62
C VAL A 180 -12.39 -7.85 -8.76
N SER A 181 -13.42 -8.69 -9.01
CA SER A 181 -13.36 -9.72 -10.06
C SER A 181 -13.02 -9.14 -11.44
N ALA A 182 -13.63 -8.01 -11.79
CA ALA A 182 -13.41 -7.34 -13.07
C ALA A 182 -11.97 -6.88 -13.28
N THR A 183 -11.28 -6.38 -12.23
CA THR A 183 -9.88 -5.93 -12.37
C THR A 183 -8.91 -7.09 -12.47
N LEU A 184 -9.14 -8.21 -11.78
CA LEU A 184 -8.31 -9.39 -11.96
C LEU A 184 -8.51 -10.01 -13.36
N LYS A 185 -9.74 -10.00 -13.89
CA LYS A 185 -10.00 -10.41 -15.28
C LYS A 185 -9.22 -9.52 -16.24
N LEU A 186 -9.31 -8.21 -16.10
CA LEU A 186 -8.57 -7.26 -16.92
C LEU A 186 -7.04 -7.46 -16.77
N ALA A 187 -6.54 -7.73 -15.56
CA ALA A 187 -5.12 -8.02 -15.34
C ALA A 187 -4.64 -9.22 -16.15
N ILE A 188 -5.44 -10.31 -16.19
CA ILE A 188 -5.12 -11.51 -16.98
C ILE A 188 -5.19 -11.22 -18.49
N GLU A 189 -6.09 -10.35 -18.93
CA GLU A 189 -6.20 -9.95 -20.33
C GLU A 189 -5.05 -9.04 -20.76
N ALA A 190 -4.64 -8.11 -19.89
CA ALA A 190 -3.65 -7.08 -20.16
C ALA A 190 -2.20 -7.55 -20.04
N VAL A 191 -1.93 -8.55 -19.21
CA VAL A 191 -0.58 -9.09 -19.02
C VAL A 191 -0.13 -9.86 -20.24
N ARG A 192 1.15 -9.71 -20.62
CA ARG A 192 1.77 -10.47 -21.72
C ARG A 192 1.96 -11.95 -21.34
N PRO A 193 2.17 -12.85 -22.34
CA PRO A 193 2.65 -14.21 -22.04
C PRO A 193 3.97 -14.20 -21.25
N ALA A 194 4.09 -15.11 -20.28
CA ALA A 194 5.18 -15.20 -19.30
C ALA A 194 5.34 -13.94 -18.40
N GLY A 195 4.33 -13.07 -18.37
CA GLY A 195 4.31 -11.88 -17.53
C GLY A 195 3.92 -12.16 -16.08
N TRP A 196 3.82 -11.10 -15.30
CA TRP A 196 3.60 -11.15 -13.86
C TRP A 196 2.37 -10.37 -13.44
N ILE A 197 1.52 -10.95 -12.59
CA ILE A 197 0.41 -10.26 -11.95
C ILE A 197 0.63 -10.28 -10.44
N THR A 198 0.65 -9.10 -9.81
CA THR A 198 0.64 -8.98 -8.35
C THR A 198 -0.73 -8.53 -7.87
N LYS A 199 -1.40 -9.36 -7.08
CA LYS A 199 -2.70 -9.05 -6.50
C LYS A 199 -2.50 -8.56 -5.06
N VAL A 200 -2.71 -7.27 -4.82
CA VAL A 200 -2.66 -6.63 -3.49
C VAL A 200 -4.04 -6.22 -3.01
N GLY A 201 -4.91 -5.76 -3.90
CA GLY A 201 -6.31 -5.51 -3.60
C GLY A 201 -7.06 -6.83 -3.36
N TRP A 202 -7.99 -6.84 -2.40
CA TRP A 202 -8.85 -7.98 -2.14
C TRP A 202 -10.28 -7.55 -1.86
N GLY A 203 -11.22 -8.37 -2.28
CA GLY A 203 -12.63 -8.12 -2.14
C GLY A 203 -13.38 -9.36 -1.66
N PRO A 204 -14.59 -9.17 -1.10
CA PRO A 204 -15.35 -10.27 -0.48
C PRO A 204 -16.07 -11.17 -1.48
N LYS A 205 -16.14 -10.78 -2.76
CA LYS A 205 -16.90 -11.54 -3.76
C LYS A 205 -16.03 -12.60 -4.44
N PRO A 206 -16.56 -13.81 -4.74
CA PRO A 206 -15.89 -14.80 -5.56
C PRO A 206 -15.59 -14.28 -6.97
N LEU A 207 -14.63 -14.92 -7.65
CA LEU A 207 -14.38 -14.67 -9.06
C LEU A 207 -15.53 -15.24 -9.90
N ASP A 208 -15.94 -14.51 -10.94
CA ASP A 208 -17.04 -14.84 -11.85
C ASP A 208 -16.55 -15.15 -13.27
N PHE A 209 -15.29 -15.52 -13.43
CA PHE A 209 -14.66 -15.84 -14.72
C PHE A 209 -13.68 -17.00 -14.62
N ASN A 210 -13.33 -17.58 -15.78
CA ASN A 210 -12.35 -18.66 -15.88
C ASN A 210 -10.91 -18.10 -15.81
N ILE A 211 -10.06 -18.73 -15.00
CA ILE A 211 -8.65 -18.38 -14.81
C ILE A 211 -7.68 -19.15 -15.72
N ASP A 212 -8.15 -20.07 -16.57
CA ASP A 212 -7.31 -20.86 -17.49
C ASP A 212 -6.36 -20.05 -18.39
N PRO A 213 -6.68 -18.78 -18.75
CA PRO A 213 -5.72 -17.94 -19.48
C PRO A 213 -4.38 -17.73 -18.74
N ILE A 214 -4.34 -17.88 -17.40
CA ILE A 214 -3.08 -17.89 -16.64
C ILE A 214 -2.18 -19.05 -17.08
N VAL A 215 -2.77 -20.24 -17.27
CA VAL A 215 -2.03 -21.41 -17.78
C VAL A 215 -1.62 -21.21 -19.21
N GLN A 216 -2.54 -20.77 -20.08
CA GLN A 216 -2.29 -20.57 -21.52
C GLN A 216 -1.18 -19.55 -21.79
N LYS A 217 -1.10 -18.50 -20.99
CA LYS A 217 -0.07 -17.46 -21.09
C LYS A 217 1.16 -17.73 -20.24
N ASN A 218 1.20 -18.82 -19.46
CA ASN A 218 2.28 -19.09 -18.48
C ASN A 218 2.54 -17.92 -17.54
N VAL A 219 1.47 -17.29 -17.01
CA VAL A 219 1.54 -16.10 -16.17
C VAL A 219 1.83 -16.48 -14.71
N THR A 220 2.68 -15.71 -14.04
CA THR A 220 2.78 -15.78 -12.57
C THR A 220 1.71 -14.90 -11.94
N LEU A 221 0.87 -15.48 -11.07
CA LEU A 221 -0.06 -14.76 -10.22
C LEU A 221 0.43 -14.80 -8.76
N GLN A 222 0.88 -13.66 -8.26
CA GLN A 222 1.45 -13.49 -6.92
C GLN A 222 0.50 -12.69 -6.01
N GLY A 223 0.13 -13.26 -4.87
CA GLY A 223 -0.54 -12.52 -3.80
C GLY A 223 0.44 -11.67 -3.00
N SER A 224 0.01 -10.49 -2.56
CA SER A 224 0.78 -9.64 -1.64
C SER A 224 -0.07 -9.23 -0.46
N PHE A 225 0.39 -9.53 0.75
CA PHE A 225 -0.36 -9.26 1.96
C PHE A 225 0.46 -8.53 3.01
N SER A 226 0.01 -7.32 3.37
CA SER A 226 0.57 -6.54 4.48
C SER A 226 2.09 -6.29 4.33
N HIS A 227 2.83 -6.27 5.42
CA HIS A 227 4.25 -5.93 5.51
C HIS A 227 4.87 -6.58 6.75
N HIS A 228 6.21 -6.53 6.86
CA HIS A 228 6.97 -6.98 8.02
C HIS A 228 8.12 -6.00 8.32
N TRP A 229 8.79 -6.16 9.47
CA TRP A 229 9.79 -5.26 10.05
C TRP A 229 10.76 -4.64 9.04
N SER A 230 11.44 -5.46 8.24
CA SER A 230 12.53 -4.99 7.38
C SER A 230 12.11 -4.00 6.28
N ILE A 231 10.80 -3.91 5.99
CA ILE A 231 10.24 -2.96 5.02
C ILE A 231 10.10 -1.58 5.65
N TRP A 232 9.75 -1.49 6.93
CA TRP A 232 9.49 -0.23 7.62
C TRP A 232 10.69 0.70 7.64
N GLU A 233 11.87 0.19 8.04
CA GLU A 233 13.09 0.99 8.08
C GLU A 233 13.45 1.57 6.70
N ARG A 234 13.26 0.76 5.66
CA ARG A 234 13.54 1.21 4.29
C ARG A 234 12.55 2.28 3.82
N VAL A 235 11.28 2.08 4.08
CA VAL A 235 10.22 3.04 3.71
C VAL A 235 10.39 4.35 4.47
N LEU A 236 10.69 4.30 5.78
CA LEU A 236 10.99 5.50 6.55
C LEU A 236 12.18 6.29 6.00
N ALA A 237 13.25 5.61 5.58
CA ALA A 237 14.38 6.25 4.92
C ALA A 237 13.98 6.91 3.58
N MET A 238 13.12 6.27 2.79
CA MET A 238 12.62 6.83 1.53
C MET A 238 11.74 8.06 1.76
N LEU A 239 10.88 8.04 2.79
CA LEU A 239 10.05 9.20 3.17
C LEU A 239 10.91 10.35 3.68
N ALA A 240 11.90 10.08 4.53
CA ALA A 240 12.79 11.10 5.10
C ALA A 240 13.70 11.76 4.05
N SER A 241 14.17 10.99 3.08
CA SER A 241 15.00 11.51 1.97
C SER A 241 14.17 12.13 0.83
N ASN A 242 12.84 12.14 0.96
CA ASN A 242 11.90 12.55 -0.09
C ASN A 242 12.03 11.74 -1.41
N GLN A 243 12.66 10.56 -1.33
CA GLN A 243 12.68 9.63 -2.47
C GLN A 243 11.26 9.15 -2.80
N LEU A 244 10.42 8.92 -1.78
CA LEU A 244 8.99 8.70 -1.91
C LEU A 244 8.26 9.89 -1.27
N ASP A 245 7.86 10.87 -2.07
CA ASP A 245 7.05 11.99 -1.58
C ASP A 245 5.57 11.59 -1.56
N VAL A 246 4.97 11.59 -0.37
CA VAL A 246 3.55 11.29 -0.17
C VAL A 246 2.68 12.54 -0.09
N THR A 247 3.27 13.73 -0.24
CA THR A 247 2.52 15.00 -0.17
C THR A 247 1.34 15.06 -1.14
N PRO A 248 1.46 14.64 -2.40
CA PRO A 248 0.34 14.69 -3.35
C PRO A 248 -0.83 13.79 -2.96
N ILE A 249 -0.59 12.75 -2.14
CA ILE A 249 -1.62 11.79 -1.71
C ILE A 249 -2.44 12.34 -0.55
N ILE A 250 -1.86 13.22 0.29
CA ILE A 250 -2.54 13.81 1.46
C ILE A 250 -3.55 14.85 0.97
N GLY A 251 -4.83 14.47 0.94
CA GLY A 251 -5.90 15.34 0.46
C GLY A 251 -6.43 16.31 1.49
N GLY A 252 -6.05 16.15 2.78
CA GLY A 252 -6.41 17.08 3.85
C GLY A 252 -6.12 16.52 5.24
N GLN A 253 -6.23 17.42 6.21
CA GLN A 253 -6.07 17.14 7.63
C GLN A 253 -7.36 17.58 8.36
N TRP A 254 -7.82 16.73 9.27
CA TRP A 254 -9.05 16.96 10.06
C TRP A 254 -8.79 16.64 11.53
N SER A 255 -9.64 17.18 12.41
CA SER A 255 -9.66 16.74 13.80
C SER A 255 -10.21 15.30 13.91
N LEU A 256 -9.97 14.62 15.03
CA LEU A 256 -10.58 13.30 15.28
C LEU A 256 -12.12 13.40 15.33
N GLU A 257 -12.68 14.53 15.77
CA GLU A 257 -14.13 14.75 15.81
C GLU A 257 -14.75 14.81 14.40
N ASP A 258 -13.98 15.26 13.39
CA ASP A 258 -14.41 15.39 12.00
C ASP A 258 -14.17 14.11 11.17
N TRP A 259 -13.91 12.98 11.82
CA TRP A 259 -13.58 11.71 11.15
C TRP A 259 -14.59 11.29 10.06
N GLU A 260 -15.87 11.54 10.29
CA GLU A 260 -16.93 11.16 9.34
C GLU A 260 -16.79 11.95 8.03
N THR A 261 -16.53 13.26 8.11
CA THR A 261 -16.25 14.11 6.95
C THR A 261 -15.02 13.61 6.20
N ALA A 262 -13.93 13.30 6.92
CA ALA A 262 -12.69 12.79 6.34
C ALA A 262 -12.90 11.47 5.58
N PHE A 263 -13.65 10.54 6.16
CA PHE A 263 -13.98 9.24 5.53
C PHE A 263 -14.91 9.40 4.33
N THR A 264 -15.92 10.25 4.45
CA THR A 264 -16.87 10.52 3.35
C THR A 264 -16.15 11.07 2.13
N LYS A 265 -15.23 12.02 2.30
CA LYS A 265 -14.39 12.55 1.20
C LYS A 265 -13.53 11.48 0.54
N MET A 266 -12.91 10.61 1.32
CA MET A 266 -12.15 9.46 0.77
C MET A 266 -13.05 8.49 0.02
N HIS A 267 -14.25 8.20 0.56
CA HIS A 267 -15.21 7.27 -0.03
C HIS A 267 -15.74 7.79 -1.38
N HIS A 268 -16.05 9.07 -1.46
CA HIS A 268 -16.54 9.70 -2.71
C HIS A 268 -15.43 9.92 -3.74
N GLY A 269 -14.16 9.78 -3.37
CA GLY A 269 -13.05 10.00 -4.28
C GLY A 269 -12.54 11.45 -4.34
N ASP A 270 -13.09 12.34 -3.52
CA ASP A 270 -12.69 13.76 -3.46
C ASP A 270 -11.22 13.91 -3.03
N VAL A 271 -10.74 12.99 -2.22
CA VAL A 271 -9.36 12.94 -1.74
C VAL A 271 -8.83 11.50 -1.78
N VAL A 272 -7.51 11.34 -1.91
CA VAL A 272 -6.88 10.01 -1.89
C VAL A 272 -6.72 9.52 -0.46
N LYS A 273 -6.17 10.38 0.43
CA LYS A 273 -5.91 10.05 1.83
C LYS A 273 -6.24 11.21 2.74
N SER A 274 -6.96 10.92 3.82
CA SER A 274 -7.23 11.85 4.92
C SER A 274 -6.30 11.55 6.10
N VAL A 275 -5.80 12.60 6.75
CA VAL A 275 -5.06 12.51 8.01
C VAL A 275 -5.90 13.09 9.13
N LEU A 276 -6.04 12.35 10.24
CA LEU A 276 -6.75 12.80 11.44
C LEU A 276 -5.74 13.18 12.53
N THR A 277 -5.99 14.29 13.21
CA THR A 277 -5.18 14.75 14.35
C THR A 277 -6.04 14.83 15.62
N PRO A 278 -5.51 14.41 16.79
CA PRO A 278 -6.22 14.48 18.06
C PRO A 278 -6.49 15.91 18.53
#